data_b572853f7d98f9536f1052d4ad77bf98
#
_entry.id   b572853f7d98f9536f1052d4ad77bf98
#
_cell.length_a   1.000
_cell.length_b   1.000
_cell.length_c   1.000
_cell.angle_alpha   90.00
_cell.angle_beta   90.00
_cell.angle_gamma   90.00
#
_symmetry.space_group_name_H-M   'P 1'
#
loop_
_entity.id
_entity.type
_entity.pdbx_description
1 polymer ?
#
loop_
_entity_poly.entity_id
_entity_poly.type
_entity_poly.pdbx_seq_one_letter_code
_entity_poly.pdbx_strand_id
1 'polypeptide(L)'
;MNVSPEGPVGTRLLVGDADAELKAVLTAGLEAYNASAVDAGEQREMSVKVLDEGGKIVAGLTGWTWGTCAGISLVWVREDARRQGWGGRLLDAAEHAAQQRGCHQIIVTSFSFQAPRFYELHGYVETGRVEGLPVAGAADVHLRKQLQPDGTGAPAR
;
A
#
# COMPACT_ATOMS: atom_id res chain seq x y z
N MET A 1 10.22 -1.87 32.51
CA MET A 1 9.59 -0.62 32.98
C MET A 1 8.18 -0.94 33.41
N ASN A 2 7.87 -0.82 34.72
CA ASN A 2 6.52 -0.99 35.22
C ASN A 2 5.66 0.19 34.76
N VAL A 3 4.76 -0.04 33.83
CA VAL A 3 3.70 0.91 33.53
C VAL A 3 2.62 0.70 34.60
N SER A 4 2.41 1.69 35.45
CA SER A 4 1.34 1.65 36.46
C SER A 4 -0.02 1.51 35.76
N PRO A 5 -0.85 0.52 36.14
CA PRO A 5 -2.13 0.26 35.47
C PRO A 5 -3.25 1.10 36.12
N GLU A 6 -3.14 2.42 36.15
CA GLU A 6 -4.24 3.27 36.60
C GLU A 6 -5.09 3.73 35.41
N GLY A 7 -5.91 2.79 34.93
CA GLY A 7 -7.05 3.09 34.06
C GLY A 7 -8.33 3.34 34.87
N PRO A 8 -9.47 3.67 34.20
CA PRO A 8 -10.76 3.74 34.86
C PRO A 8 -11.06 2.48 35.67
N VAL A 9 -11.82 2.62 36.75
CA VAL A 9 -12.13 1.50 37.67
C VAL A 9 -12.63 0.27 36.89
N GLY A 10 -11.98 -0.89 37.10
CA GLY A 10 -12.34 -2.15 36.46
C GLY A 10 -11.63 -2.44 35.12
N THR A 11 -10.73 -1.57 34.64
CA THR A 11 -9.95 -1.79 33.42
C THR A 11 -8.53 -2.23 33.74
N ARG A 12 -7.91 -2.98 32.81
CA ARG A 12 -6.51 -3.41 32.89
C ARG A 12 -5.81 -3.12 31.57
N LEU A 13 -4.59 -2.61 31.63
CA LEU A 13 -3.71 -2.46 30.49
C LEU A 13 -2.83 -3.69 30.39
N LEU A 14 -2.84 -4.35 29.23
CA LEU A 14 -2.01 -5.53 28.94
C LEU A 14 -1.12 -5.23 27.75
N VAL A 15 0.14 -5.63 27.80
CA VAL A 15 1.09 -5.56 26.70
C VAL A 15 1.48 -7.00 26.34
N GLY A 16 1.36 -7.34 25.05
CA GLY A 16 1.66 -8.67 24.52
C GLY A 16 2.15 -8.63 23.09
N ASP A 17 2.28 -9.80 22.51
CA ASP A 17 2.65 -9.99 21.12
C ASP A 17 1.43 -9.92 20.18
N ALA A 18 1.44 -10.70 19.09
CA ALA A 18 0.33 -10.73 18.14
C ALA A 18 -0.97 -11.25 18.78
N ASP A 19 -2.05 -10.47 18.59
CA ASP A 19 -3.38 -10.77 19.11
C ASP A 19 -4.42 -10.58 17.98
N ALA A 20 -4.92 -11.70 17.47
CA ALA A 20 -5.86 -11.71 16.35
C ALA A 20 -7.25 -11.19 16.74
N GLU A 21 -7.69 -11.44 17.98
CA GLU A 21 -8.97 -10.96 18.49
C GLU A 21 -8.91 -9.44 18.67
N LEU A 22 -7.86 -8.91 19.29
CA LEU A 22 -7.63 -7.47 19.41
C LEU A 22 -7.61 -6.81 18.04
N LYS A 23 -6.88 -7.38 17.08
CA LYS A 23 -6.82 -6.86 15.70
C LYS A 23 -8.21 -6.79 15.06
N ALA A 24 -9.03 -7.82 15.20
CA ALA A 24 -10.38 -7.85 14.63
C ALA A 24 -11.27 -6.76 15.26
N VAL A 25 -11.24 -6.61 16.58
CA VAL A 25 -12.01 -5.58 17.31
C VAL A 25 -11.59 -4.17 16.90
N LEU A 26 -10.27 -3.92 16.83
CA LEU A 26 -9.75 -2.61 16.41
C LEU A 26 -10.10 -2.28 14.97
N THR A 27 -9.99 -3.26 14.05
CA THR A 27 -10.36 -3.07 12.64
C THR A 27 -11.82 -2.70 12.51
N ALA A 28 -12.73 -3.47 13.11
CA ALA A 28 -14.16 -3.19 13.05
C ALA A 28 -14.53 -1.82 13.66
N GLY A 29 -13.90 -1.45 14.79
CA GLY A 29 -14.14 -0.14 15.42
C GLY A 29 -13.66 1.03 14.57
N LEU A 30 -12.48 0.90 13.94
CA LEU A 30 -11.95 1.94 13.05
C LEU A 30 -12.75 2.05 11.75
N GLU A 31 -13.18 0.94 11.17
CA GLU A 31 -14.02 0.93 9.97
C GLU A 31 -15.35 1.65 10.23
N ALA A 32 -16.01 1.36 11.34
CA ALA A 32 -17.25 2.03 11.75
C ALA A 32 -17.03 3.54 11.95
N TYR A 33 -15.96 3.93 12.62
CA TYR A 33 -15.61 5.33 12.80
C TYR A 33 -15.32 6.04 11.48
N ASN A 34 -14.50 5.45 10.62
CA ASN A 34 -14.15 6.01 9.31
C ASN A 34 -15.38 6.19 8.42
N ALA A 35 -16.29 5.21 8.39
CA ALA A 35 -17.53 5.29 7.63
C ALA A 35 -18.44 6.43 8.10
N SER A 36 -18.38 6.79 9.38
CA SER A 36 -19.12 7.92 9.92
C SER A 36 -18.46 9.29 9.68
N ALA A 37 -17.12 9.29 9.52
CA ALA A 37 -16.33 10.51 9.42
C ALA A 37 -16.15 11.01 7.97
N VAL A 38 -16.02 10.09 7.02
CA VAL A 38 -15.78 10.41 5.61
C VAL A 38 -16.56 9.47 4.69
N ASP A 39 -17.12 10.01 3.61
CA ASP A 39 -17.76 9.22 2.55
C ASP A 39 -16.71 8.75 1.52
N ALA A 40 -15.87 7.84 1.95
CA ALA A 40 -14.80 7.28 1.11
C ALA A 40 -15.11 5.85 0.60
N GLY A 41 -16.27 5.30 0.99
CA GLY A 41 -16.61 3.90 0.72
C GLY A 41 -15.70 2.91 1.47
N GLU A 42 -15.78 1.66 1.11
CA GLU A 42 -14.97 0.60 1.71
C GLU A 42 -13.58 0.52 1.06
N GLN A 43 -12.58 0.20 1.86
CA GLN A 43 -11.26 -0.17 1.34
C GLN A 43 -11.36 -1.50 0.60
N ARG A 44 -10.81 -1.56 -0.62
CA ARG A 44 -10.84 -2.75 -1.48
C ARG A 44 -9.43 -3.21 -1.78
N GLU A 45 -9.19 -4.50 -1.64
CA GLU A 45 -7.92 -5.10 -2.04
C GLU A 45 -7.73 -5.06 -3.57
N MET A 46 -6.47 -5.02 -3.98
CA MET A 46 -6.02 -5.04 -5.35
C MET A 46 -4.86 -6.03 -5.49
N SER A 47 -4.87 -6.83 -6.55
CA SER A 47 -3.76 -7.72 -6.87
C SER A 47 -3.54 -7.80 -8.37
N VAL A 48 -2.26 -7.90 -8.75
CA VAL A 48 -1.81 -8.19 -10.12
C VAL A 48 -0.83 -9.35 -10.03
N LYS A 49 -0.95 -10.34 -10.90
CA LYS A 49 -0.03 -11.49 -10.91
C LYS A 49 0.31 -11.91 -12.33
N VAL A 50 1.51 -12.39 -12.50
CA VAL A 50 2.03 -12.98 -13.74
C VAL A 50 2.33 -14.44 -13.48
N LEU A 51 1.80 -15.30 -14.33
CA LEU A 51 1.97 -16.76 -14.24
C LEU A 51 2.84 -17.25 -15.40
N ASP A 52 3.67 -18.27 -15.15
CA ASP A 52 4.33 -19.01 -16.21
C ASP A 52 3.39 -20.05 -16.83
N GLU A 53 3.86 -20.78 -17.86
CA GLU A 53 3.10 -21.81 -18.55
C GLU A 53 2.64 -22.94 -17.63
N GLY A 54 3.35 -23.18 -16.53
CA GLY A 54 2.99 -24.14 -15.49
C GLY A 54 2.02 -23.59 -14.43
N GLY A 55 1.55 -22.35 -14.58
CA GLY A 55 0.63 -21.68 -13.64
C GLY A 55 1.28 -21.20 -12.35
N LYS A 56 2.62 -21.15 -12.26
CA LYS A 56 3.33 -20.65 -11.09
C LYS A 56 3.51 -19.13 -11.18
N ILE A 57 3.41 -18.45 -10.03
CA ILE A 57 3.63 -17.01 -9.95
C ILE A 57 5.10 -16.69 -10.23
N VAL A 58 5.36 -15.86 -11.22
CA VAL A 58 6.69 -15.34 -11.59
C VAL A 58 6.88 -13.88 -11.21
N ALA A 59 5.79 -13.13 -11.08
CA ALA A 59 5.80 -11.76 -10.60
C ALA A 59 4.42 -11.40 -10.02
N GLY A 60 4.37 -10.45 -9.11
CA GLY A 60 3.11 -10.01 -8.54
C GLY A 60 3.19 -8.73 -7.74
N LEU A 61 2.03 -8.13 -7.57
CA LEU A 61 1.82 -6.93 -6.80
C LEU A 61 0.52 -7.10 -6.00
N THR A 62 0.52 -6.68 -4.75
CA THR A 62 -0.69 -6.49 -3.96
C THR A 62 -0.78 -5.06 -3.47
N GLY A 63 -1.99 -4.60 -3.24
CA GLY A 63 -2.27 -3.25 -2.78
C GLY A 63 -3.73 -3.10 -2.40
N TRP A 64 -4.16 -1.87 -2.31
CA TRP A 64 -5.52 -1.50 -1.93
C TRP A 64 -5.96 -0.21 -2.62
N THR A 65 -7.25 0.03 -2.65
CA THR A 65 -7.86 1.30 -3.05
C THR A 65 -8.87 1.73 -1.99
N TRP A 66 -8.87 3.03 -1.65
CA TRP A 66 -9.83 3.61 -0.73
C TRP A 66 -10.08 5.07 -1.08
N GLY A 67 -11.35 5.42 -1.30
CA GLY A 67 -11.71 6.74 -1.81
C GLY A 67 -10.98 7.04 -3.13
N THR A 68 -10.22 8.10 -3.15
CA THR A 68 -9.46 8.57 -4.33
C THR A 68 -7.97 8.20 -4.31
N CYS A 69 -7.56 7.34 -3.38
CA CYS A 69 -6.17 6.91 -3.21
C CYS A 69 -6.03 5.40 -3.36
N ALA A 70 -4.94 4.98 -4.01
CA ALA A 70 -4.47 3.60 -3.99
C ALA A 70 -3.16 3.49 -3.21
N GLY A 71 -2.86 2.31 -2.72
CA GLY A 71 -1.57 2.00 -2.11
C GLY A 71 -1.03 0.67 -2.60
N ILE A 72 0.27 0.58 -2.79
CA ILE A 72 0.99 -0.65 -3.08
C ILE A 72 1.52 -1.21 -1.77
N SER A 73 1.20 -2.47 -1.47
CA SER A 73 1.65 -3.16 -0.26
C SER A 73 2.89 -4.01 -0.51
N LEU A 74 2.89 -4.82 -1.56
CA LEU A 74 3.99 -5.73 -1.90
C LEU A 74 4.19 -5.77 -3.40
N VAL A 75 5.45 -5.78 -3.83
CA VAL A 75 5.86 -6.06 -5.23
C VAL A 75 7.01 -7.05 -5.21
N TRP A 76 6.91 -8.08 -6.04
CA TRP A 76 7.96 -9.05 -6.17
C TRP A 76 8.05 -9.61 -7.59
N VAL A 77 9.28 -9.84 -8.06
CA VAL A 77 9.60 -10.50 -9.33
C VAL A 77 10.60 -11.61 -9.05
N ARG A 78 10.28 -12.82 -9.50
CA ARG A 78 11.15 -13.99 -9.40
C ARG A 78 12.52 -13.69 -10.05
N GLU A 79 13.58 -14.20 -9.48
CA GLU A 79 14.94 -13.83 -9.87
C GLU A 79 15.24 -14.06 -11.36
N ASP A 80 14.82 -15.21 -11.90
CA ASP A 80 14.96 -15.56 -13.31
C ASP A 80 14.07 -14.74 -14.28
N ALA A 81 13.07 -14.06 -13.76
CA ALA A 81 12.16 -13.17 -14.50
C ALA A 81 12.52 -11.67 -14.36
N ARG A 82 13.54 -11.34 -13.57
CA ARG A 82 14.01 -9.96 -13.43
C ARG A 82 14.61 -9.42 -14.72
N ARG A 83 14.67 -8.12 -14.85
CA ARG A 83 15.20 -7.41 -16.04
C ARG A 83 14.45 -7.69 -17.34
N GLN A 84 13.24 -8.25 -17.27
CA GLN A 84 12.32 -8.48 -18.38
C GLN A 84 11.15 -7.47 -18.42
N GLY A 85 11.22 -6.42 -17.61
CA GLY A 85 10.20 -5.36 -17.56
C GLY A 85 8.94 -5.69 -16.75
N TRP A 86 8.89 -6.82 -16.05
CA TRP A 86 7.70 -7.22 -15.29
C TRP A 86 7.34 -6.23 -14.18
N GLY A 87 8.33 -5.65 -13.49
CA GLY A 87 8.07 -4.64 -12.46
C GLY A 87 7.28 -3.46 -12.99
N GLY A 88 7.69 -2.87 -14.13
CA GLY A 88 6.97 -1.77 -14.77
C GLY A 88 5.56 -2.17 -15.19
N ARG A 89 5.40 -3.34 -15.80
CA ARG A 89 4.08 -3.86 -16.21
C ARG A 89 3.13 -4.09 -15.02
N LEU A 90 3.66 -4.52 -13.87
CA LEU A 90 2.87 -4.63 -12.64
C LEU A 90 2.39 -3.27 -12.14
N LEU A 91 3.27 -2.25 -12.17
CA LEU A 91 2.89 -0.88 -11.81
C LEU A 91 1.84 -0.33 -12.77
N ASP A 92 2.05 -0.43 -14.07
CA ASP A 92 1.08 0.04 -15.09
C ASP A 92 -0.29 -0.60 -14.89
N ALA A 93 -0.35 -1.91 -14.65
CA ALA A 93 -1.61 -2.62 -14.41
C ALA A 93 -2.28 -2.20 -13.10
N ALA A 94 -1.52 -1.98 -12.03
CA ALA A 94 -2.03 -1.51 -10.76
C ALA A 94 -2.54 -0.06 -10.84
N GLU A 95 -1.80 0.81 -11.51
CA GLU A 95 -2.17 2.20 -11.76
C GLU A 95 -3.47 2.30 -12.57
N HIS A 96 -3.58 1.51 -13.65
CA HIS A 96 -4.80 1.43 -14.44
C HIS A 96 -5.99 0.92 -13.62
N ALA A 97 -5.81 -0.15 -12.84
CA ALA A 97 -6.85 -0.67 -11.96
C ALA A 97 -7.29 0.35 -10.90
N ALA A 98 -6.35 1.13 -10.35
CA ALA A 98 -6.64 2.21 -9.42
C ALA A 98 -7.44 3.34 -10.09
N GLN A 99 -7.07 3.76 -11.30
CA GLN A 99 -7.80 4.76 -12.09
C GLN A 99 -9.23 4.31 -12.38
N GLN A 100 -9.43 3.05 -12.79
CA GLN A 100 -10.76 2.46 -13.02
C GLN A 100 -11.65 2.47 -11.75
N ARG A 101 -11.04 2.52 -10.58
CA ARG A 101 -11.72 2.63 -9.29
C ARG A 101 -11.85 4.08 -8.79
N GLY A 102 -11.50 5.07 -9.63
CA GLY A 102 -11.61 6.49 -9.31
C GLY A 102 -10.45 7.06 -8.48
N CYS A 103 -9.33 6.35 -8.37
CA CYS A 103 -8.17 6.87 -7.66
C CYS A 103 -7.42 7.92 -8.50
N HIS A 104 -6.99 9.00 -7.86
CA HIS A 104 -6.23 10.09 -8.48
C HIS A 104 -4.74 10.05 -8.11
N GLN A 105 -4.37 9.20 -7.18
CA GLN A 105 -3.00 9.03 -6.74
C GLN A 105 -2.76 7.61 -6.22
N ILE A 106 -1.48 7.22 -6.23
CA ILE A 106 -1.03 5.96 -5.69
C ILE A 106 0.22 6.19 -4.84
N ILE A 107 0.28 5.54 -3.67
CA ILE A 107 1.38 5.65 -2.72
C ILE A 107 2.07 4.30 -2.53
N VAL A 108 3.34 4.35 -2.17
CA VAL A 108 4.14 3.18 -1.81
C VAL A 108 5.23 3.57 -0.82
N THR A 109 5.64 2.64 0.01
CA THR A 109 6.88 2.75 0.79
C THR A 109 7.87 1.70 0.34
N SER A 110 9.17 2.04 0.38
CA SER A 110 10.25 1.14 0.00
C SER A 110 11.48 1.44 0.85
N PHE A 111 12.06 0.42 1.47
CA PHE A 111 13.32 0.64 2.17
C PHE A 111 14.43 1.05 1.20
N SER A 112 15.34 1.91 1.66
CA SER A 112 16.44 2.46 0.85
C SER A 112 17.34 1.38 0.19
N PHE A 113 17.43 0.21 0.81
CA PHE A 113 18.15 -0.96 0.28
C PHE A 113 17.31 -1.84 -0.67
N GLN A 114 16.01 -1.55 -0.83
CA GLN A 114 15.14 -2.26 -1.77
C GLN A 114 15.15 -1.56 -3.13
N ALA A 115 14.11 -0.80 -3.46
CA ALA A 115 13.95 -0.29 -4.80
C ALA A 115 13.30 1.13 -4.91
N PRO A 116 13.66 2.16 -4.10
CA PRO A 116 13.08 3.48 -4.27
C PRO A 116 13.30 4.03 -5.67
N ARG A 117 14.52 3.86 -6.22
CA ARG A 117 14.86 4.30 -7.57
C ARG A 117 14.02 3.64 -8.67
N PHE A 118 13.58 2.40 -8.48
CA PHE A 118 12.66 1.75 -9.42
C PHE A 118 11.34 2.53 -9.52
N TYR A 119 10.77 2.92 -8.39
CA TYR A 119 9.54 3.72 -8.38
C TYR A 119 9.76 5.12 -8.98
N GLU A 120 10.87 5.78 -8.66
CA GLU A 120 11.22 7.09 -9.25
C GLU A 120 11.31 7.02 -10.78
N LEU A 121 11.91 5.96 -11.33
CA LEU A 121 11.98 5.74 -12.78
C LEU A 121 10.60 5.52 -13.43
N HIS A 122 9.59 5.16 -12.65
CA HIS A 122 8.21 5.00 -13.09
C HIS A 122 7.31 6.20 -12.71
N GLY A 123 7.93 7.35 -12.38
CA GLY A 123 7.22 8.61 -12.16
C GLY A 123 6.71 8.83 -10.74
N TYR A 124 7.14 8.01 -9.78
CA TYR A 124 6.87 8.27 -8.37
C TYR A 124 7.84 9.30 -7.83
N VAL A 125 7.37 10.16 -6.95
CA VAL A 125 8.14 11.21 -6.31
C VAL A 125 8.21 10.94 -4.81
N GLU A 126 9.42 11.03 -4.23
CA GLU A 126 9.60 10.93 -2.78
C GLU A 126 8.84 12.06 -2.08
N THR A 127 8.05 11.70 -1.09
CA THR A 127 7.29 12.64 -0.26
C THR A 127 7.85 12.78 1.15
N GLY A 128 8.73 11.86 1.54
CA GLY A 128 9.39 11.85 2.83
C GLY A 128 10.09 10.52 3.11
N ARG A 129 10.83 10.47 4.21
CA ARG A 129 11.52 9.26 4.66
C ARG A 129 11.69 9.22 6.16
N VAL A 130 11.83 8.02 6.69
CA VAL A 130 12.20 7.78 8.08
C VAL A 130 13.59 7.17 8.11
N GLU A 131 14.56 7.90 8.60
CA GLU A 131 15.95 7.46 8.71
C GLU A 131 16.15 6.47 9.87
N GLY A 132 17.13 5.57 9.73
CA GLY A 132 17.49 4.61 10.77
C GLY A 132 16.55 3.42 10.88
N LEU A 133 15.76 3.16 9.86
CA LEU A 133 14.77 2.07 9.83
C LEU A 133 15.08 1.09 8.68
N PRO A 134 15.16 -0.25 8.93
CA PRO A 134 15.07 -0.95 10.22
C PRO A 134 16.36 -0.88 11.05
N VAL A 135 17.44 -0.37 10.47
CA VAL A 135 18.77 -0.25 11.12
C VAL A 135 19.42 1.08 10.75
N ALA A 136 20.43 1.50 11.51
CA ALA A 136 21.22 2.69 11.21
C ALA A 136 21.79 2.63 9.77
N GLY A 137 21.70 3.73 9.03
CA GLY A 137 22.13 3.85 7.64
C GLY A 137 21.11 3.35 6.59
N ALA A 138 19.98 2.80 7.03
CA ALA A 138 18.83 2.52 6.16
C ALA A 138 17.69 3.53 6.41
N ALA A 139 16.75 3.62 5.48
CA ALA A 139 15.57 4.47 5.60
C ALA A 139 14.35 3.79 4.99
N ASP A 140 13.17 4.09 5.51
CA ASP A 140 11.90 3.82 4.85
C ASP A 140 11.49 5.04 4.03
N VAL A 141 11.45 4.89 2.71
CA VAL A 141 11.22 5.96 1.74
C VAL A 141 9.76 5.93 1.30
N HIS A 142 9.07 7.04 1.46
CA HIS A 142 7.67 7.20 1.09
C HIS A 142 7.58 7.88 -0.28
N LEU A 143 6.88 7.28 -1.21
CA LEU A 143 6.75 7.79 -2.58
C LEU A 143 5.28 7.87 -2.99
N ARG A 144 4.99 8.79 -3.92
CA ARG A 144 3.66 9.02 -4.48
C ARG A 144 3.74 9.28 -5.97
N LYS A 145 2.74 8.81 -6.71
CA LYS A 145 2.50 9.19 -8.10
C LYS A 145 1.09 9.73 -8.26
N GLN A 146 0.94 10.85 -8.96
CA GLN A 146 -0.36 11.33 -9.42
C GLN A 146 -0.81 10.47 -10.61
N LEU A 147 -2.03 9.99 -10.56
CA LEU A 147 -2.66 9.26 -11.65
C LEU A 147 -3.47 10.27 -12.48
N GLN A 148 -3.23 10.29 -13.79
CA GLN A 148 -4.04 11.09 -14.71
C GLN A 148 -5.46 10.50 -14.72
N PRO A 149 -6.52 11.32 -14.74
CA PRO A 149 -7.85 10.80 -15.03
C PRO A 149 -7.81 10.11 -16.41
N ASP A 150 -8.41 8.92 -16.50
CA ASP A 150 -8.59 8.29 -17.81
C ASP A 150 -9.23 9.30 -18.76
N GLY A 151 -8.63 9.50 -19.91
CA GLY A 151 -9.04 10.52 -20.91
C GLY A 151 -10.39 10.24 -21.59
N THR A 152 -11.39 9.83 -20.82
CA THR A 152 -12.77 9.67 -21.26
C THR A 152 -13.59 10.85 -20.76
N GLY A 153 -13.57 11.94 -21.51
CA GLY A 153 -14.50 13.02 -21.26
C GLY A 153 -14.02 14.42 -21.65
N ALA A 154 -13.50 14.61 -22.85
CA ALA A 154 -13.62 15.92 -23.45
C ALA A 154 -15.09 16.07 -23.94
N PRO A 155 -15.88 17.02 -23.40
CA PRO A 155 -17.15 17.31 -24.02
C PRO A 155 -16.86 17.88 -25.43
N ALA A 156 -17.37 17.20 -26.43
CA ALA A 156 -17.43 17.78 -27.79
C ALA A 156 -18.13 19.13 -27.70
N ARG A 157 -17.48 20.16 -28.22
CA ARG A 157 -18.09 21.49 -28.47
C ARG A 157 -18.97 21.43 -29.71
#